data_e8ab6065574a14556bf4c72a793c02e1
#
_entry.id   e8ab6065574a14556bf4c72a793c02e1
#
_cell.length_a   1.000
_cell.length_b   1.000
_cell.length_c   1.000
_cell.angle_alpha   90.00
_cell.angle_beta   90.00
_cell.angle_gamma   90.00
#
_symmetry.space_group_name_H-M   'P 1'
#
loop_
_entity.id
_entity.type
_entity.pdbx_description
1 polymer ?
#
loop_
_entity_poly.entity_id
_entity_poly.type
_entity_poly.pdbx_seq_one_letter_code
_entity_poly.pdbx_strand_id
1 'polypeptide(L)'
;KRAPKWFHLTTGALSRLSPGLAARLFAYLFTRPQRQKLPRRERDWLLQSTATPMKLASGALVPLYEWRGGRPLLGVRDAAPLPTVLLVHGFGGRAGQMGGFAAPLVAAGYRVVAFDAPAHGATAGSRSSLPEMLEVTQQVAARLGPLAGVVAHSNGAAAVIAALTRGMQADRVALLAPMPDLESFIQRLASQLGFSTSVARRAQQRVEARYGLPFLALKAANLVRQLRLPTLILH
;
A
#
# COMPACT_ATOMS: atom_id res chain seq x y z
N LYS A 1 5.27 -16.75 -10.12
CA LYS A 1 6.08 -17.96 -10.40
C LYS A 1 6.11 -18.80 -9.13
N ARG A 2 5.90 -20.12 -9.23
CA ARG A 2 6.02 -21.03 -8.08
C ARG A 2 7.49 -21.13 -7.67
N ALA A 3 7.75 -21.23 -6.36
CA ALA A 3 9.09 -21.45 -5.86
C ALA A 3 9.66 -22.79 -6.40
N PRO A 4 10.97 -22.90 -6.64
CA PRO A 4 11.59 -24.14 -7.12
C PRO A 4 11.38 -25.30 -6.13
N LYS A 5 11.34 -26.55 -6.64
CA LYS A 5 11.14 -27.75 -5.79
C LYS A 5 12.15 -27.85 -4.65
N TRP A 6 13.42 -27.54 -4.92
CA TRP A 6 14.46 -27.57 -3.88
C TRP A 6 14.17 -26.59 -2.74
N PHE A 7 13.61 -25.40 -3.06
CA PHE A 7 13.24 -24.40 -2.04
C PHE A 7 12.11 -24.93 -1.14
N HIS A 8 11.10 -25.60 -1.71
CA HIS A 8 10.05 -26.24 -0.92
C HIS A 8 10.58 -27.33 -0.01
N LEU A 9 11.53 -28.16 -0.47
CA LEU A 9 12.15 -29.21 0.34
C LEU A 9 12.94 -28.61 1.51
N THR A 10 13.74 -27.58 1.25
CA THR A 10 14.56 -26.92 2.29
C THR A 10 13.72 -26.19 3.32
N THR A 11 12.69 -25.44 2.91
CA THR A 11 11.79 -24.75 3.84
C THR A 11 10.91 -25.71 4.62
N GLY A 12 10.50 -26.83 3.99
CA GLY A 12 9.78 -27.92 4.66
C GLY A 12 10.63 -28.62 5.72
N ALA A 13 11.88 -28.95 5.41
CA ALA A 13 12.84 -29.50 6.37
C ALA A 13 13.11 -28.52 7.51
N LEU A 14 13.37 -27.25 7.20
CA LEU A 14 13.57 -26.19 8.20
C LEU A 14 12.37 -26.03 9.12
N SER A 15 11.15 -26.13 8.56
CA SER A 15 9.90 -26.04 9.33
C SER A 15 9.77 -27.16 10.38
N ARG A 16 10.36 -28.35 10.11
CA ARG A 16 10.35 -29.50 11.03
C ARG A 16 11.47 -29.41 12.05
N LEU A 17 12.70 -29.10 11.61
CA LEU A 17 13.90 -29.11 12.43
C LEU A 17 14.02 -27.89 13.34
N SER A 18 13.61 -26.71 12.86
CA SER A 18 13.70 -25.45 13.62
C SER A 18 12.54 -24.51 13.25
N PRO A 19 11.33 -24.75 13.80
CA PRO A 19 10.15 -23.91 13.51
C PRO A 19 10.34 -22.43 13.84
N GLY A 20 11.15 -22.12 14.86
CA GLY A 20 11.48 -20.74 15.25
C GLY A 20 12.32 -20.01 14.20
N LEU A 21 13.33 -20.68 13.63
CA LEU A 21 14.16 -20.12 12.57
C LEU A 21 13.38 -20.02 11.26
N ALA A 22 12.58 -21.04 10.93
CA ALA A 22 11.69 -21.02 9.78
C ALA A 22 10.71 -19.82 9.86
N ALA A 23 10.13 -19.56 11.03
CA ALA A 23 9.22 -18.43 11.23
C ALA A 23 9.93 -17.06 11.11
N ARG A 24 11.19 -16.94 11.56
CA ARG A 24 12.00 -15.72 11.35
C ARG A 24 12.27 -15.51 9.87
N LEU A 25 12.68 -16.55 9.16
CA LEU A 25 12.93 -16.49 7.71
C LEU A 25 11.66 -16.12 6.96
N PHE A 26 10.53 -16.76 7.26
CA PHE A 26 9.28 -16.49 6.56
C PHE A 26 8.76 -15.08 6.88
N ALA A 27 8.80 -14.60 8.13
CA ALA A 27 8.44 -13.22 8.47
C ALA A 27 9.35 -12.21 7.75
N TYR A 28 10.63 -12.50 7.61
CA TYR A 28 11.57 -11.70 6.83
C TYR A 28 11.17 -11.62 5.35
N LEU A 29 10.87 -12.76 4.72
CA LEU A 29 10.43 -12.80 3.31
C LEU A 29 9.08 -12.11 3.11
N PHE A 30 8.14 -12.33 4.03
CA PHE A 30 6.80 -11.77 3.99
C PHE A 30 6.79 -10.24 4.09
N THR A 31 7.69 -9.65 4.86
CA THR A 31 7.75 -8.20 5.06
C THR A 31 8.69 -7.48 4.08
N ARG A 32 9.28 -8.18 3.12
CA ARG A 32 10.16 -7.59 2.10
C ARG A 32 9.44 -7.42 0.76
N PRO A 33 9.06 -6.19 0.39
CA PRO A 33 8.53 -5.95 -0.95
C PRO A 33 9.61 -6.19 -2.00
N GLN A 34 9.25 -6.93 -3.05
CA GLN A 34 10.16 -7.14 -4.18
C GLN A 34 10.19 -5.87 -5.03
N ARG A 35 11.35 -5.21 -5.09
CA ARG A 35 11.56 -4.07 -5.99
C ARG A 35 11.75 -4.57 -7.42
N GLN A 36 10.83 -4.19 -8.29
CA GLN A 36 10.93 -4.47 -9.72
C GLN A 36 11.47 -3.24 -10.45
N LYS A 37 12.14 -3.45 -11.58
CA LYS A 37 12.55 -2.36 -12.48
C LYS A 37 11.34 -1.51 -12.85
N LEU A 38 11.52 -0.20 -12.90
CA LEU A 38 10.48 0.74 -13.29
C LEU A 38 10.22 0.61 -14.80
N PRO A 39 9.01 0.15 -15.24
CA PRO A 39 8.67 0.08 -16.66
C PRO A 39 8.66 1.46 -17.30
N ARG A 40 8.97 1.50 -18.61
CA ARG A 40 9.03 2.77 -19.37
C ARG A 40 7.73 3.57 -19.22
N ARG A 41 6.59 2.92 -19.41
CA ARG A 41 5.26 3.55 -19.28
C ARG A 41 5.02 4.21 -17.92
N GLU A 42 5.41 3.55 -16.83
CA GLU A 42 5.27 4.11 -15.48
C GLU A 42 6.22 5.28 -15.24
N ARG A 43 7.42 5.20 -15.81
CA ARG A 43 8.38 6.32 -15.79
C ARG A 43 7.82 7.53 -16.51
N ASP A 44 7.22 7.33 -17.68
CA ASP A 44 6.62 8.41 -18.49
C ASP A 44 5.49 9.10 -17.72
N TRP A 45 4.67 8.35 -16.98
CA TRP A 45 3.66 8.94 -16.10
C TRP A 45 4.28 9.75 -14.96
N LEU A 46 5.31 9.22 -14.30
CA LEU A 46 5.97 9.93 -13.20
C LEU A 46 6.69 11.21 -13.67
N LEU A 47 7.23 11.23 -14.89
CA LEU A 47 7.84 12.43 -15.48
C LEU A 47 6.84 13.57 -15.70
N GLN A 48 5.54 13.29 -15.77
CA GLN A 48 4.47 14.27 -15.87
C GLN A 48 4.04 14.81 -14.50
N SER A 49 4.60 14.31 -13.40
CA SER A 49 4.31 14.75 -12.04
C SER A 49 5.39 15.66 -11.49
N THR A 50 5.03 16.46 -10.49
CA THR A 50 5.99 17.12 -9.61
C THR A 50 6.21 16.23 -8.38
N ALA A 51 7.46 15.84 -8.11
CA ALA A 51 7.81 15.04 -6.95
C ALA A 51 8.31 15.94 -5.81
N THR A 52 7.68 15.82 -4.63
CA THR A 52 8.11 16.53 -3.42
C THR A 52 8.33 15.54 -2.28
N PRO A 53 9.42 15.68 -1.49
CA PRO A 53 9.63 14.80 -0.35
C PRO A 53 8.69 15.17 0.81
N MET A 54 8.12 14.15 1.46
CA MET A 54 7.41 14.29 2.72
C MET A 54 8.13 13.49 3.81
N LYS A 55 8.43 14.13 4.95
CA LYS A 55 8.99 13.45 6.11
C LYS A 55 7.87 12.85 6.94
N LEU A 56 7.93 11.55 7.19
CA LEU A 56 7.03 10.83 8.08
C LEU A 56 7.42 11.01 9.55
N ALA A 57 6.50 10.69 10.46
CA ALA A 57 6.76 10.69 11.90
C ALA A 57 7.92 9.76 12.30
N SER A 58 8.13 8.66 11.56
CA SER A 58 9.28 7.76 11.71
C SER A 58 10.63 8.37 11.28
N GLY A 59 10.63 9.58 10.70
CA GLY A 59 11.79 10.21 10.10
C GLY A 59 12.08 9.80 8.64
N ALA A 60 11.39 8.79 8.11
CA ALA A 60 11.55 8.36 6.74
C ALA A 60 11.04 9.43 5.75
N LEU A 61 11.74 9.57 4.62
CA LEU A 61 11.30 10.45 3.53
C LEU A 61 10.58 9.62 2.48
N VAL A 62 9.35 10.03 2.13
CA VAL A 62 8.57 9.43 1.04
C VAL A 62 8.32 10.47 -0.05
N PRO A 63 8.46 10.15 -1.33
CA PRO A 63 8.11 11.05 -2.42
C PRO A 63 6.60 11.12 -2.58
N LEU A 64 6.06 12.32 -2.64
CA LEU A 64 4.70 12.58 -3.12
C LEU A 64 4.80 13.01 -4.58
N TYR A 65 4.14 12.29 -5.45
CA TYR A 65 4.02 12.59 -6.88
C TYR A 65 2.67 13.28 -7.12
N GLU A 66 2.72 14.47 -7.65
CA GLU A 66 1.55 15.28 -7.87
C GLU A 66 1.35 15.61 -9.35
N TRP A 67 0.17 15.35 -9.87
CA TRP A 67 -0.30 15.77 -11.19
C TRP A 67 -1.39 16.82 -11.03
N ARG A 68 -1.26 17.93 -11.76
CA ARG A 68 -2.25 19.00 -11.83
C ARG A 68 -2.52 19.36 -13.28
N GLY A 69 -3.76 19.71 -13.60
CA GLY A 69 -4.12 20.35 -14.85
C GLY A 69 -3.76 21.83 -14.82
N GLY A 70 -3.24 22.35 -15.95
CA GLY A 70 -3.04 23.74 -16.23
C GLY A 70 -2.15 24.54 -15.26
N ARG A 71 -1.29 25.43 -15.79
CA ARG A 71 -0.76 26.55 -15.00
C ARG A 71 -1.95 27.41 -14.58
N PRO A 72 -2.00 27.95 -13.35
CA PRO A 72 -2.92 29.03 -13.03
C PRO A 72 -2.78 30.09 -14.11
N LEU A 73 -3.88 30.51 -14.71
CA LEU A 73 -3.86 31.64 -15.61
C LEU A 73 -3.21 32.81 -14.88
N LEU A 74 -2.19 33.43 -15.49
CA LEU A 74 -1.53 34.59 -14.93
C LEU A 74 -2.61 35.62 -14.54
N GLY A 75 -2.68 35.96 -13.23
CA GLY A 75 -3.63 36.94 -12.72
C GLY A 75 -4.80 36.41 -11.88
N VAL A 76 -5.05 35.09 -11.83
CA VAL A 76 -6.09 34.52 -10.94
C VAL A 76 -5.43 34.07 -9.65
N ARG A 77 -5.32 34.97 -8.67
CA ARG A 77 -4.72 34.69 -7.35
C ARG A 77 -5.62 33.90 -6.39
N ASP A 78 -6.91 33.78 -6.65
CA ASP A 78 -7.93 33.23 -5.74
C ASP A 78 -8.71 32.03 -6.32
N ALA A 79 -8.09 31.22 -7.17
CA ALA A 79 -8.72 29.96 -7.56
C ALA A 79 -8.81 29.02 -6.33
N ALA A 80 -10.03 28.58 -6.01
CA ALA A 80 -10.26 27.59 -4.95
C ALA A 80 -9.33 26.38 -5.14
N PRO A 81 -8.79 25.78 -4.08
CA PRO A 81 -7.89 24.64 -4.19
C PRO A 81 -8.60 23.48 -4.91
N LEU A 82 -7.93 22.90 -5.91
CA LEU A 82 -8.50 21.78 -6.66
C LEU A 82 -8.83 20.61 -5.72
N PRO A 83 -9.99 19.96 -5.91
CA PRO A 83 -10.33 18.77 -5.13
C PRO A 83 -9.28 17.66 -5.36
N THR A 84 -8.82 17.06 -4.28
CA THR A 84 -7.66 16.15 -4.32
C THR A 84 -8.11 14.69 -4.36
N VAL A 85 -7.54 13.91 -5.30
CA VAL A 85 -7.65 12.45 -5.33
C VAL A 85 -6.32 11.83 -4.93
N LEU A 86 -6.35 10.91 -3.95
CA LEU A 86 -5.18 10.14 -3.51
C LEU A 86 -5.14 8.78 -4.20
N LEU A 87 -3.99 8.41 -4.76
CA LEU A 87 -3.73 7.10 -5.36
C LEU A 87 -2.81 6.30 -4.44
N VAL A 88 -3.23 5.07 -4.07
CA VAL A 88 -2.50 4.21 -3.13
C VAL A 88 -2.20 2.85 -3.76
N HIS A 89 -0.90 2.56 -3.94
CA HIS A 89 -0.45 1.30 -4.54
C HIS A 89 -0.52 0.10 -3.58
N GLY A 90 -0.41 -1.12 -4.11
CA GLY A 90 -0.35 -2.36 -3.33
C GLY A 90 1.06 -2.73 -2.87
N PHE A 91 1.17 -3.81 -2.07
CA PHE A 91 2.46 -4.35 -1.62
C PHE A 91 3.32 -4.81 -2.80
N GLY A 92 4.60 -4.44 -2.79
CA GLY A 92 5.50 -4.65 -3.93
C GLY A 92 5.26 -3.71 -5.11
N GLY A 93 4.27 -2.81 -5.00
CA GLY A 93 3.93 -1.80 -6.00
C GLY A 93 4.71 -0.50 -5.84
N ARG A 94 4.20 0.57 -6.46
CA ARG A 94 4.76 1.94 -6.43
C ARG A 94 3.78 2.94 -7.02
N ALA A 95 4.01 4.22 -6.79
CA ALA A 95 3.18 5.31 -7.32
C ALA A 95 3.01 5.23 -8.85
N GLY A 96 4.08 4.91 -9.58
CA GLY A 96 4.05 4.79 -11.04
C GLY A 96 3.01 3.79 -11.56
N GLN A 97 2.70 2.71 -10.83
CA GLN A 97 1.65 1.76 -11.24
C GLN A 97 0.25 2.38 -11.24
N MET A 98 0.04 3.38 -10.40
CA MET A 98 -1.23 4.09 -10.29
C MET A 98 -1.31 5.28 -11.26
N GLY A 99 -0.21 5.64 -11.93
CA GLY A 99 -0.09 6.81 -12.80
C GLY A 99 -1.07 6.83 -13.98
N GLY A 100 -1.55 5.67 -14.42
CA GLY A 100 -2.58 5.59 -15.47
C GLY A 100 -3.93 6.23 -15.10
N PHE A 101 -4.20 6.41 -13.80
CA PHE A 101 -5.39 7.13 -13.33
C PHE A 101 -5.19 8.65 -13.32
N ALA A 102 -3.95 9.14 -13.38
CA ALA A 102 -3.67 10.56 -13.21
C ALA A 102 -4.26 11.42 -14.32
N ALA A 103 -3.97 11.10 -15.59
CA ALA A 103 -4.42 11.94 -16.72
C ALA A 103 -5.95 12.10 -16.80
N PRO A 104 -6.79 11.05 -16.74
CA PRO A 104 -8.24 11.22 -16.76
C PRO A 104 -8.79 11.97 -15.55
N LEU A 105 -8.22 11.80 -14.36
CA LEU A 105 -8.63 12.55 -13.17
C LEU A 105 -8.24 14.03 -13.27
N VAL A 106 -7.05 14.33 -13.78
CA VAL A 106 -6.62 15.71 -14.04
C VAL A 106 -7.51 16.37 -15.08
N ALA A 107 -7.87 15.67 -16.15
CA ALA A 107 -8.81 16.17 -17.16
C ALA A 107 -10.22 16.44 -16.58
N ALA A 108 -10.61 15.69 -15.54
CA ALA A 108 -11.85 15.90 -14.78
C ALA A 108 -11.74 17.01 -13.71
N GLY A 109 -10.64 17.75 -13.66
CA GLY A 109 -10.46 18.89 -12.76
C GLY A 109 -9.91 18.57 -11.36
N TYR A 110 -9.38 17.37 -11.15
CA TYR A 110 -8.79 16.99 -9.86
C TYR A 110 -7.28 17.26 -9.81
N ARG A 111 -6.81 17.60 -8.62
CA ARG A 111 -5.42 17.42 -8.21
C ARG A 111 -5.23 15.95 -7.86
N VAL A 112 -4.23 15.29 -8.43
CA VAL A 112 -3.97 13.88 -8.18
C VAL A 112 -2.65 13.71 -7.47
N VAL A 113 -2.62 12.95 -6.37
CA VAL A 113 -1.42 12.69 -5.59
C VAL A 113 -1.24 11.20 -5.40
N ALA A 114 -0.02 10.71 -5.59
CA ALA A 114 0.40 9.35 -5.24
C ALA A 114 1.67 9.41 -4.41
N PHE A 115 2.02 8.32 -3.73
CA PHE A 115 3.25 8.20 -2.97
C PHE A 115 3.83 6.80 -3.10
N ASP A 116 5.14 6.67 -2.83
CA ASP A 116 5.78 5.37 -2.63
C ASP A 116 5.83 5.06 -1.14
N ALA A 117 5.17 4.01 -0.68
CA ALA A 117 5.20 3.58 0.71
C ALA A 117 6.62 3.17 1.15
N PRO A 118 6.95 3.10 2.46
CA PRO A 118 8.26 2.65 2.94
C PRO A 118 8.70 1.34 2.30
N ALA A 119 9.97 1.25 1.90
CA ALA A 119 10.58 0.14 1.15
C ALA A 119 10.04 -0.13 -0.27
N HIS A 120 9.15 0.72 -0.79
CA HIS A 120 8.60 0.61 -2.15
C HIS A 120 9.12 1.73 -3.06
N GLY A 121 9.07 1.52 -4.38
CA GLY A 121 9.43 2.53 -5.37
C GLY A 121 10.75 3.22 -5.07
N ALA A 122 10.73 4.54 -4.98
CA ALA A 122 11.90 5.36 -4.65
C ALA A 122 12.11 5.54 -3.13
N THR A 123 11.16 5.11 -2.29
CA THR A 123 11.30 5.24 -0.83
C THR A 123 12.32 4.24 -0.28
N ALA A 124 13.22 4.74 0.56
CA ALA A 124 14.22 3.92 1.24
C ALA A 124 13.58 2.88 2.18
N GLY A 125 14.40 1.91 2.59
CA GLY A 125 13.97 0.84 3.49
C GLY A 125 14.07 -0.54 2.84
N SER A 126 13.92 -1.58 3.67
CA SER A 126 14.00 -2.97 3.23
C SER A 126 12.81 -3.82 3.65
N ARG A 127 11.91 -3.24 4.46
CA ARG A 127 10.72 -3.92 4.98
C ARG A 127 9.53 -3.00 4.91
N SER A 128 8.38 -3.61 4.73
CA SER A 128 7.06 -2.96 4.81
C SER A 128 6.01 -4.00 5.20
N SER A 129 4.87 -3.50 5.62
CA SER A 129 3.74 -4.32 6.05
C SER A 129 2.45 -3.53 5.89
N LEU A 130 1.30 -4.17 6.08
CA LEU A 130 0.02 -3.47 6.06
C LEU A 130 -0.09 -2.38 7.15
N PRO A 131 0.39 -2.58 8.40
CA PRO A 131 0.47 -1.49 9.38
C PRO A 131 1.26 -0.27 8.92
N GLU A 132 2.43 -0.45 8.30
CA GLU A 132 3.22 0.67 7.77
C GLU A 132 2.54 1.35 6.57
N MET A 133 1.88 0.57 5.70
CA MET A 133 1.08 1.15 4.62
C MET A 133 -0.11 1.95 5.14
N LEU A 134 -0.76 1.49 6.20
CA LEU A 134 -1.82 2.23 6.90
C LEU A 134 -1.27 3.54 7.48
N GLU A 135 -0.18 3.48 8.22
CA GLU A 135 0.43 4.64 8.86
C GLU A 135 0.82 5.71 7.84
N VAL A 136 1.54 5.35 6.77
CA VAL A 136 1.92 6.33 5.73
C VAL A 136 0.69 6.88 5.01
N THR A 137 -0.34 6.06 4.75
CA THR A 137 -1.59 6.51 4.12
C THR A 137 -2.29 7.56 4.98
N GLN A 138 -2.38 7.35 6.30
CA GLN A 138 -2.97 8.32 7.23
C GLN A 138 -2.16 9.63 7.29
N GLN A 139 -0.83 9.54 7.35
CA GLN A 139 0.03 10.73 7.40
C GLN A 139 -0.03 11.53 6.09
N VAL A 140 -0.04 10.85 4.93
CA VAL A 140 -0.21 11.52 3.63
C VAL A 140 -1.60 12.17 3.54
N ALA A 141 -2.66 11.46 3.90
CA ALA A 141 -4.02 12.02 3.89
C ALA A 141 -4.14 13.23 4.82
N ALA A 142 -3.61 13.15 6.03
CA ALA A 142 -3.58 14.29 6.97
C ALA A 142 -2.83 15.51 6.40
N ARG A 143 -1.74 15.30 5.67
CA ARG A 143 -0.96 16.36 5.00
C ARG A 143 -1.73 17.01 3.85
N LEU A 144 -2.56 16.23 3.14
CA LEU A 144 -3.32 16.70 1.98
C LEU A 144 -4.63 17.40 2.37
N GLY A 145 -5.17 17.13 3.54
CA GLY A 145 -6.51 17.56 3.98
C GLY A 145 -7.64 16.68 3.45
N PRO A 146 -8.89 17.13 3.47
CA PRO A 146 -10.04 16.39 2.97
C PRO A 146 -9.84 15.96 1.51
N LEU A 147 -10.13 14.67 1.21
CA LEU A 147 -9.94 14.10 -0.10
C LEU A 147 -11.27 13.99 -0.85
N ALA A 148 -11.33 14.50 -2.08
CA ALA A 148 -12.48 14.32 -2.97
C ALA A 148 -12.64 12.84 -3.40
N GLY A 149 -11.55 12.06 -3.31
CA GLY A 149 -11.61 10.64 -3.57
C GLY A 149 -10.29 9.93 -3.30
N VAL A 150 -10.37 8.60 -3.20
CA VAL A 150 -9.21 7.73 -3.09
C VAL A 150 -9.34 6.57 -4.07
N VAL A 151 -8.27 6.27 -4.82
CA VAL A 151 -8.17 5.04 -5.62
C VAL A 151 -7.05 4.19 -5.04
N ALA A 152 -7.35 2.97 -4.63
CA ALA A 152 -6.39 2.14 -3.92
C ALA A 152 -6.39 0.70 -4.44
N HIS A 153 -5.21 0.08 -4.49
CA HIS A 153 -5.01 -1.27 -5.03
C HIS A 153 -4.53 -2.25 -3.95
N SER A 154 -5.11 -3.45 -3.93
CA SER A 154 -4.64 -4.62 -3.16
C SER A 154 -4.40 -4.31 -1.66
N ASN A 155 -3.18 -4.44 -1.15
CA ASN A 155 -2.79 -4.06 0.23
C ASN A 155 -3.02 -2.57 0.51
N GLY A 156 -2.81 -1.70 -0.49
CA GLY A 156 -3.13 -0.28 -0.37
C GLY A 156 -4.63 -0.04 -0.15
N ALA A 157 -5.48 -0.84 -0.80
CA ALA A 157 -6.92 -0.79 -0.57
C ALA A 157 -7.29 -1.22 0.87
N ALA A 158 -6.66 -2.27 1.39
CA ALA A 158 -6.85 -2.68 2.79
C ALA A 158 -6.36 -1.59 3.77
N ALA A 159 -5.24 -0.94 3.47
CA ALA A 159 -4.73 0.19 4.26
C ALA A 159 -5.70 1.39 4.24
N VAL A 160 -6.26 1.73 3.08
CA VAL A 160 -7.26 2.81 2.92
C VAL A 160 -8.54 2.49 3.68
N ILE A 161 -9.09 1.26 3.58
CA ILE A 161 -10.25 0.85 4.37
C ILE A 161 -9.96 1.04 5.86
N ALA A 162 -8.81 0.57 6.34
CA ALA A 162 -8.43 0.72 7.73
C ALA A 162 -8.19 2.20 8.14
N ALA A 163 -7.68 3.04 7.24
CA ALA A 163 -7.51 4.47 7.49
C ALA A 163 -8.84 5.21 7.58
N LEU A 164 -9.80 4.90 6.69
CA LEU A 164 -11.14 5.47 6.70
C LEU A 164 -11.88 5.14 8.00
N THR A 165 -11.80 3.90 8.47
CA THR A 165 -12.41 3.50 9.77
C THR A 165 -11.72 4.13 10.99
N ARG A 166 -10.55 4.74 10.79
CA ARG A 166 -9.78 5.48 11.81
C ARG A 166 -9.79 7.00 11.61
N GLY A 167 -10.75 7.51 10.87
CA GLY A 167 -11.00 8.95 10.75
C GLY A 167 -10.36 9.65 9.55
N MET A 168 -9.71 8.93 8.61
CA MET A 168 -9.32 9.53 7.34
C MET A 168 -10.57 10.04 6.60
N GLN A 169 -10.52 11.27 6.10
CA GLN A 169 -11.64 11.92 5.41
C GLN A 169 -11.52 11.76 3.89
N ALA A 170 -12.58 11.25 3.28
CA ALA A 170 -12.72 11.19 1.82
C ALA A 170 -14.21 11.18 1.44
N ASP A 171 -14.55 11.79 0.30
CA ASP A 171 -15.94 11.84 -0.19
C ASP A 171 -16.35 10.50 -0.81
N ARG A 172 -15.41 9.78 -1.45
CA ARG A 172 -15.64 8.50 -2.13
C ARG A 172 -14.37 7.67 -2.23
N VAL A 173 -14.51 6.36 -2.45
CA VAL A 173 -13.36 5.47 -2.60
C VAL A 173 -13.59 4.43 -3.71
N ALA A 174 -12.53 4.16 -4.51
CA ALA A 174 -12.46 3.06 -5.44
C ALA A 174 -11.38 2.06 -5.01
N LEU A 175 -11.77 0.83 -4.76
CA LEU A 175 -10.93 -0.26 -4.25
C LEU A 175 -10.72 -1.30 -5.35
N LEU A 176 -9.48 -1.43 -5.81
CA LEU A 176 -9.10 -2.33 -6.89
C LEU A 176 -8.50 -3.61 -6.28
N ALA A 177 -9.15 -4.74 -6.49
CA ALA A 177 -8.75 -6.05 -5.95
C ALA A 177 -8.28 -5.95 -4.48
N PRO A 178 -9.10 -5.40 -3.56
CA PRO A 178 -8.70 -5.20 -2.17
C PRO A 178 -8.32 -6.53 -1.53
N MET A 179 -7.21 -6.53 -0.75
CA MET A 179 -6.86 -7.71 0.04
C MET A 179 -7.86 -7.88 1.19
N PRO A 180 -8.67 -8.94 1.20
CA PRO A 180 -9.76 -9.05 2.16
C PRO A 180 -9.27 -9.47 3.55
N ASP A 181 -8.21 -10.29 3.61
CA ASP A 181 -7.75 -10.95 4.82
C ASP A 181 -6.25 -11.27 4.75
N LEU A 182 -5.48 -10.58 5.59
CA LEU A 182 -4.02 -10.75 5.67
C LEU A 182 -3.62 -12.09 6.29
N GLU A 183 -4.43 -12.64 7.20
CA GLU A 183 -4.19 -13.94 7.82
C GLU A 183 -4.29 -15.07 6.80
N SER A 184 -5.35 -15.10 6.02
CA SER A 184 -5.49 -16.07 4.93
C SER A 184 -4.41 -15.91 3.87
N PHE A 185 -3.96 -14.69 3.62
CA PHE A 185 -2.88 -14.44 2.66
C PHE A 185 -1.54 -14.98 3.15
N ILE A 186 -1.16 -14.75 4.42
CA ILE A 186 0.11 -15.26 4.98
C ILE A 186 0.13 -16.79 5.00
N GLN A 187 -1.00 -17.44 5.29
CA GLN A 187 -1.12 -18.90 5.25
C GLN A 187 -0.93 -19.46 3.83
N ARG A 188 -1.60 -18.87 2.84
CA ARG A 188 -1.43 -19.25 1.43
C ARG A 188 0.01 -19.07 0.94
N LEU A 189 0.62 -17.93 1.27
CA LEU A 189 1.99 -17.64 0.88
C LEU A 189 2.98 -18.62 1.53
N ALA A 190 2.79 -18.94 2.81
CA ALA A 190 3.61 -19.93 3.51
C ALA A 190 3.54 -21.29 2.80
N SER A 191 2.34 -21.77 2.50
CA SER A 191 2.13 -23.02 1.76
C SER A 191 2.80 -22.98 0.39
N GLN A 192 2.66 -21.88 -0.36
CA GLN A 192 3.30 -21.69 -1.66
C GLN A 192 4.83 -21.70 -1.61
N LEU A 193 5.41 -21.38 -0.46
CA LEU A 193 6.84 -21.37 -0.21
C LEU A 193 7.34 -22.62 0.52
N GLY A 194 6.47 -23.62 0.79
CA GLY A 194 6.81 -24.88 1.45
C GLY A 194 6.94 -24.78 2.98
N PHE A 195 6.53 -23.69 3.59
CA PHE A 195 6.47 -23.55 5.06
C PHE A 195 5.20 -24.19 5.63
N SER A 196 5.29 -24.71 6.85
CA SER A 196 4.13 -25.24 7.56
C SER A 196 3.18 -24.15 8.07
N THR A 197 1.92 -24.53 8.32
CA THR A 197 0.90 -23.64 8.92
C THR A 197 1.34 -23.11 10.29
N SER A 198 2.04 -23.93 11.10
CA SER A 198 2.57 -23.50 12.40
C SER A 198 3.64 -22.44 12.25
N VAL A 199 4.49 -22.54 11.23
CA VAL A 199 5.49 -21.51 10.89
C VAL A 199 4.82 -20.23 10.45
N ALA A 200 3.79 -20.29 9.61
CA ALA A 200 3.01 -19.12 9.19
C ALA A 200 2.40 -18.38 10.38
N ARG A 201 1.78 -19.12 11.31
CA ARG A 201 1.19 -18.56 12.54
C ARG A 201 2.24 -17.88 13.43
N ARG A 202 3.40 -18.52 13.64
CA ARG A 202 4.52 -17.93 14.39
C ARG A 202 5.09 -16.69 13.70
N ALA A 203 5.15 -16.69 12.38
CA ALA A 203 5.60 -15.52 11.61
C ALA A 203 4.58 -14.37 11.73
N GLN A 204 3.29 -14.67 11.64
CA GLN A 204 2.22 -13.69 11.87
C GLN A 204 2.37 -13.04 13.25
N GLN A 205 2.47 -13.83 14.32
CA GLN A 205 2.66 -13.32 15.69
C GLN A 205 3.88 -12.40 15.83
N ARG A 206 5.00 -12.72 15.11
CA ARG A 206 6.19 -11.87 15.07
C ARG A 206 5.94 -10.53 14.39
N VAL A 207 5.17 -10.54 13.29
CA VAL A 207 4.81 -9.30 12.58
C VAL A 207 3.86 -8.47 13.43
N GLU A 208 2.83 -9.08 14.00
CA GLU A 208 1.88 -8.42 14.90
C GLU A 208 2.57 -7.79 16.12
N ALA A 209 3.47 -8.54 16.77
CA ALA A 209 4.23 -8.05 17.91
C ALA A 209 5.17 -6.89 17.54
N ARG A 210 5.76 -6.91 16.32
CA ARG A 210 6.63 -5.84 15.84
C ARG A 210 5.90 -4.51 15.64
N TYR A 211 4.66 -4.57 15.16
CA TYR A 211 3.87 -3.38 14.82
C TYR A 211 2.80 -3.04 15.86
N GLY A 212 2.66 -3.86 16.92
CA GLY A 212 1.65 -3.66 17.96
C GLY A 212 0.21 -3.74 17.45
N LEU A 213 -0.02 -4.40 16.30
CA LEU A 213 -1.31 -4.39 15.62
C LEU A 213 -1.68 -5.80 15.10
N PRO A 214 -2.73 -6.43 15.66
CA PRO A 214 -3.21 -7.74 15.21
C PRO A 214 -3.74 -7.70 13.78
N PHE A 215 -3.49 -8.73 12.98
CA PHE A 215 -4.02 -8.85 11.62
C PHE A 215 -5.54 -8.81 11.57
N LEU A 216 -6.20 -9.37 12.61
CA LEU A 216 -7.65 -9.33 12.74
C LEU A 216 -8.19 -7.89 12.77
N ALA A 217 -7.49 -6.95 13.41
CA ALA A 217 -7.85 -5.53 13.45
C ALA A 217 -7.71 -4.83 12.09
N LEU A 218 -7.08 -5.49 11.11
CA LEU A 218 -6.87 -4.99 9.74
C LEU A 218 -7.64 -5.82 8.70
N LYS A 219 -8.56 -6.69 9.13
CA LYS A 219 -9.35 -7.52 8.23
C LYS A 219 -10.31 -6.66 7.40
N ALA A 220 -9.91 -6.34 6.18
CA ALA A 220 -10.63 -5.43 5.29
C ALA A 220 -12.08 -5.87 5.05
N ALA A 221 -12.33 -7.19 4.96
CA ALA A 221 -13.68 -7.76 4.82
C ALA A 221 -14.64 -7.39 5.98
N ASN A 222 -14.10 -7.14 7.18
CA ASN A 222 -14.91 -6.70 8.33
C ASN A 222 -15.02 -5.17 8.37
N LEU A 223 -13.90 -4.48 8.10
CA LEU A 223 -13.83 -3.03 8.19
C LEU A 223 -14.63 -2.32 7.07
N VAL A 224 -14.69 -2.89 5.87
CA VAL A 224 -15.42 -2.30 4.73
C VAL A 224 -16.91 -2.08 5.05
N ARG A 225 -17.51 -2.91 5.91
CA ARG A 225 -18.90 -2.78 6.35
C ARG A 225 -19.16 -1.53 7.20
N GLN A 226 -18.10 -0.92 7.74
CA GLN A 226 -18.19 0.28 8.58
C GLN A 226 -18.10 1.57 7.74
N LEU A 227 -17.75 1.47 6.46
CA LEU A 227 -17.66 2.62 5.57
C LEU A 227 -19.05 3.21 5.33
N ARG A 228 -19.14 4.54 5.39
CA ARG A 228 -20.37 5.33 5.21
C ARG A 228 -20.28 6.30 4.05
N LEU A 229 -19.39 6.02 3.08
CA LEU A 229 -19.17 6.82 1.89
C LEU A 229 -19.37 5.97 0.62
N PRO A 230 -19.66 6.58 -0.53
CA PRO A 230 -19.74 5.88 -1.81
C PRO A 230 -18.47 5.08 -2.07
N THR A 231 -18.63 3.76 -2.22
CA THR A 231 -17.53 2.80 -2.34
C THR A 231 -17.73 1.95 -3.60
N LEU A 232 -16.76 2.03 -4.53
CA LEU A 232 -16.67 1.14 -5.68
C LEU A 232 -15.64 0.05 -5.39
N ILE A 233 -16.01 -1.21 -5.59
CA ILE A 233 -15.10 -2.36 -5.47
C ILE A 233 -15.03 -3.05 -6.83
N LEU A 234 -13.82 -3.17 -7.36
CA LEU A 234 -13.50 -3.91 -8.59
C LEU A 234 -12.60 -5.08 -8.23
N HIS A 235 -12.96 -6.29 -8.69
CA HIS A 235 -12.23 -7.52 -8.36
C HIS A 235 -11.98 -8.37 -9.61
#